data_86c168c38b1bd68c970dd7b9231ea7ef
#
_entry.id   86c168c38b1bd68c970dd7b9231ea7ef
#
_cell.length_a   1.000
_cell.length_b   1.000
_cell.length_c   1.000
_cell.angle_alpha   90.00
_cell.angle_beta   90.00
_cell.angle_gamma   90.00
#
_symmetry.space_group_name_H-M   'P 1'
#
loop_
_entity.id
_entity.type
_entity.pdbx_description
1 polymer ?
#
loop_
_entity_poly.entity_id
_entity_poly.type
_entity_poly.pdbx_seq_one_letter_code
_entity_poly.pdbx_strand_id
1 'polypeptide(L)'
;MVSAIRLGPRQLPSYYRLLPPICEAFGIEEPELYLTRGPANAMTVGHARTAIIIYSDLLEDLSEEEIQAVLAHECGHILAKHTLYREMAVTLIRAGSAASAGAPVLGQLASRAVQGALLDWFRKSELTADRAAVAFLRGPETMQRALFHIIGVPKWMPGEISDDGFAEQATEFDNITETRWDRFLSRSLEAGSTHPMPVIRLRELSSWAKSPQFKQLMKISADERPDDGAACAHCMRRLVPEWRFCQHCGTPIP
;
A
#
# COMPACT_ATOMS: atom_id res chain seq x y z
N MET A 1 3.11 -6.97 -19.94
CA MET A 1 1.76 -6.44 -19.62
C MET A 1 0.80 -6.42 -20.82
N VAL A 2 0.81 -7.49 -21.59
CA VAL A 2 0.00 -7.61 -22.84
C VAL A 2 -1.50 -7.77 -22.54
N SER A 3 -1.86 -8.16 -21.30
CA SER A 3 -3.25 -8.44 -20.89
C SER A 3 -3.82 -7.41 -19.90
N ALA A 4 -3.21 -6.24 -19.80
CA ALA A 4 -3.62 -5.18 -18.88
C ALA A 4 -3.82 -3.85 -19.64
N ILE A 5 -4.76 -3.05 -19.17
CA ILE A 5 -5.04 -1.71 -19.69
C ILE A 5 -4.14 -0.71 -18.96
N ARG A 6 -3.34 0.07 -19.67
CA ARG A 6 -2.59 1.16 -19.06
C ARG A 6 -3.49 2.36 -18.84
N LEU A 7 -3.56 2.85 -17.60
CA LEU A 7 -4.29 4.06 -17.25
C LEU A 7 -3.48 5.30 -17.63
N GLY A 8 -4.22 6.37 -17.94
CA GLY A 8 -3.61 7.65 -18.29
C GLY A 8 -4.67 8.71 -18.56
N PRO A 9 -4.26 9.95 -18.93
CA PRO A 9 -5.19 11.06 -19.13
C PRO A 9 -6.28 10.81 -20.17
N ARG A 10 -6.07 9.86 -21.10
CA ARG A 10 -7.02 9.48 -22.15
C ARG A 10 -7.67 8.12 -21.93
N GLN A 11 -7.28 7.41 -20.88
CA GLN A 11 -7.71 6.04 -20.61
C GLN A 11 -7.95 5.84 -19.13
N LEU A 12 -9.22 5.69 -18.72
CA LEU A 12 -9.70 5.66 -17.34
C LEU A 12 -9.21 6.89 -16.53
N PRO A 13 -9.46 8.12 -17.02
CA PRO A 13 -8.91 9.33 -16.41
C PRO A 13 -9.41 9.56 -14.97
N SER A 14 -10.61 9.10 -14.62
CA SER A 14 -11.16 9.20 -13.26
C SER A 14 -10.30 8.50 -12.22
N TYR A 15 -9.74 7.36 -12.54
CA TYR A 15 -8.82 6.62 -11.64
C TYR A 15 -7.37 7.07 -11.79
N TYR A 16 -6.93 7.39 -13.02
CA TYR A 16 -5.57 7.89 -13.24
C TYR A 16 -5.29 9.16 -12.44
N ARG A 17 -6.25 10.10 -12.39
CA ARG A 17 -6.09 11.39 -11.69
C ARG A 17 -5.80 11.25 -10.19
N LEU A 18 -6.07 10.10 -9.58
CA LEU A 18 -5.82 9.85 -8.17
C LEU A 18 -4.32 9.67 -7.85
N LEU A 19 -3.52 9.28 -8.84
CA LEU A 19 -2.10 8.93 -8.66
C LEU A 19 -1.17 10.16 -8.60
N PRO A 20 -1.21 11.15 -9.52
CA PRO A 20 -0.25 12.24 -9.56
C PRO A 20 -0.11 13.04 -8.25
N PRO A 21 -1.21 13.38 -7.52
CA PRO A 21 -1.09 14.08 -6.25
C PRO A 21 -0.32 13.30 -5.17
N ILE A 22 -0.43 11.96 -5.19
CA ILE A 22 0.29 11.10 -4.26
C ILE A 22 1.78 11.12 -4.59
N CYS A 23 2.13 10.99 -5.88
CA CYS A 23 3.51 11.01 -6.33
C CYS A 23 4.20 12.33 -6.01
N GLU A 24 3.49 13.46 -6.20
CA GLU A 24 3.98 14.78 -5.84
C GLU A 24 4.21 14.90 -4.33
N ALA A 25 3.25 14.48 -3.50
CA ALA A 25 3.37 14.52 -2.05
C ALA A 25 4.52 13.66 -1.51
N PHE A 26 4.80 12.53 -2.17
CA PHE A 26 5.87 11.61 -1.76
C PHE A 26 7.23 11.92 -2.43
N GLY A 27 7.27 12.84 -3.38
CA GLY A 27 8.48 13.17 -4.13
C GLY A 27 9.02 11.98 -4.93
N ILE A 28 8.16 11.11 -5.43
CA ILE A 28 8.51 9.94 -6.23
C ILE A 28 8.21 10.16 -7.71
N GLU A 29 8.96 9.50 -8.58
CA GLU A 29 8.63 9.41 -10.00
C GLU A 29 7.31 8.66 -10.17
N GLU A 30 6.45 9.16 -11.08
CA GLU A 30 5.14 8.57 -11.32
C GLU A 30 5.28 7.17 -11.93
N PRO A 31 4.79 6.11 -11.23
CA PRO A 31 4.81 4.76 -11.76
C PRO A 31 3.79 4.60 -12.89
N GLU A 32 4.02 3.64 -13.77
CA GLU A 32 2.99 3.23 -14.72
C GLU A 32 1.82 2.61 -13.97
N LEU A 33 0.57 2.97 -14.34
CA LEU A 33 -0.63 2.44 -13.71
C LEU A 33 -1.37 1.52 -14.68
N TYR A 34 -1.69 0.32 -14.23
CA TYR A 34 -2.36 -0.70 -15.04
C TYR A 34 -3.58 -1.26 -14.34
N LEU A 35 -4.61 -1.59 -15.15
CA LEU A 35 -5.78 -2.34 -14.73
C LEU A 35 -5.78 -3.71 -15.41
N THR A 36 -6.01 -4.76 -14.66
CA THR A 36 -6.21 -6.12 -15.16
C THR A 36 -7.35 -6.81 -14.42
N ARG A 37 -7.84 -7.91 -14.98
CA ARG A 37 -8.90 -8.70 -14.33
C ARG A 37 -8.34 -9.49 -13.15
N GLY A 38 -9.06 -9.48 -12.02
CA GLY A 38 -8.72 -10.29 -10.85
C GLY A 38 -9.41 -9.83 -9.57
N PRO A 39 -9.23 -10.59 -8.47
CA PRO A 39 -9.83 -10.30 -7.17
C PRO A 39 -9.37 -8.95 -6.61
N ALA A 40 -10.16 -8.38 -5.67
CA ALA A 40 -9.90 -7.08 -5.07
C ALA A 40 -8.48 -6.99 -4.49
N ASN A 41 -7.57 -6.41 -5.24
CA ASN A 41 -6.15 -6.27 -4.89
C ASN A 41 -5.48 -5.18 -5.72
N ALA A 42 -4.34 -4.70 -5.24
CA ALA A 42 -3.38 -3.93 -6.00
C ALA A 42 -1.97 -4.45 -5.71
N MET A 43 -1.00 -4.13 -6.54
CA MET A 43 0.40 -4.48 -6.27
C MET A 43 1.36 -3.58 -7.03
N THR A 44 2.46 -3.26 -6.38
CA THR A 44 3.60 -2.58 -7.01
C THR A 44 4.63 -3.59 -7.48
N VAL A 45 5.11 -3.42 -8.71
CA VAL A 45 6.12 -4.27 -9.35
C VAL A 45 7.25 -3.44 -9.96
N GLY A 46 8.42 -4.07 -10.07
CA GLY A 46 9.61 -3.45 -10.62
C GLY A 46 10.34 -2.53 -9.63
N HIS A 47 11.62 -2.25 -9.92
CA HIS A 47 12.45 -1.39 -9.07
C HIS A 47 13.17 -0.28 -9.88
N ALA A 48 13.60 -0.53 -11.11
CA ALA A 48 14.18 0.48 -12.00
C ALA A 48 13.10 1.28 -12.75
N ARG A 49 12.03 0.61 -13.15
CA ARG A 49 10.78 1.18 -13.67
C ARG A 49 9.65 0.56 -12.88
N THR A 50 9.01 1.36 -12.07
CA THR A 50 7.93 0.91 -11.20
C THR A 50 6.60 0.96 -11.92
N ALA A 51 5.75 -0.02 -11.64
CA ALA A 51 4.37 -0.02 -12.09
C ALA A 51 3.45 -0.47 -10.95
N ILE A 52 2.26 0.11 -10.88
CA ILE A 52 1.18 -0.31 -10.01
C ILE A 52 0.14 -1.03 -10.87
N ILE A 53 -0.26 -2.21 -10.44
CA ILE A 53 -1.30 -3.00 -11.07
C ILE A 53 -2.50 -3.03 -10.14
N ILE A 54 -3.64 -2.54 -10.63
CA ILE A 54 -4.94 -2.64 -9.96
C ILE A 54 -5.71 -3.78 -10.59
N TYR A 55 -6.39 -4.57 -9.77
CA TYR A 55 -7.29 -5.62 -10.24
C TYR A 55 -8.74 -5.12 -10.28
N SER A 56 -9.54 -5.66 -11.24
CA SER A 56 -10.88 -5.16 -11.55
C SER A 56 -11.82 -5.11 -10.37
N ASP A 57 -11.81 -6.14 -9.53
CA ASP A 57 -12.75 -6.27 -8.41
C ASP A 57 -12.49 -5.17 -7.34
N LEU A 58 -11.26 -4.64 -7.27
CA LEU A 58 -10.96 -3.50 -6.42
C LEU A 58 -11.77 -2.25 -6.80
N LEU A 59 -11.98 -2.01 -8.10
CA LEU A 59 -12.77 -0.88 -8.60
C LEU A 59 -14.28 -1.08 -8.35
N GLU A 60 -14.74 -2.33 -8.24
CA GLU A 60 -16.12 -2.67 -7.93
C GLU A 60 -16.40 -2.52 -6.42
N ASP A 61 -15.43 -2.93 -5.59
CA ASP A 61 -15.58 -3.01 -4.14
C ASP A 61 -15.23 -1.71 -3.41
N LEU A 62 -14.43 -0.81 -3.98
CA LEU A 62 -13.94 0.40 -3.33
C LEU A 62 -14.51 1.68 -3.98
N SER A 63 -14.68 2.73 -3.17
CA SER A 63 -14.92 4.09 -3.65
C SER A 63 -13.64 4.70 -4.24
N GLU A 64 -13.77 5.82 -4.98
CA GLU A 64 -12.59 6.54 -5.51
C GLU A 64 -11.61 6.97 -4.40
N GLU A 65 -12.12 7.39 -3.25
CA GLU A 65 -11.30 7.77 -2.09
C GLU A 65 -10.54 6.58 -1.51
N GLU A 66 -11.18 5.42 -1.43
CA GLU A 66 -10.56 4.19 -0.96
C GLU A 66 -9.55 3.64 -1.97
N ILE A 67 -9.82 3.77 -3.26
CA ILE A 67 -8.83 3.48 -4.32
C ILE A 67 -7.63 4.41 -4.19
N GLN A 68 -7.85 5.70 -3.89
CA GLN A 68 -6.75 6.62 -3.64
C GLN A 68 -5.92 6.21 -2.41
N ALA A 69 -6.56 5.70 -1.35
CA ALA A 69 -5.86 5.16 -0.19
C ALA A 69 -4.98 3.95 -0.55
N VAL A 70 -5.50 3.04 -1.36
CA VAL A 70 -4.73 1.88 -1.87
C VAL A 70 -3.57 2.35 -2.75
N LEU A 71 -3.79 3.30 -3.66
CA LEU A 71 -2.71 3.86 -4.47
C LEU A 71 -1.63 4.55 -3.62
N ALA A 72 -2.03 5.25 -2.55
CA ALA A 72 -1.08 5.86 -1.62
C ALA A 72 -0.26 4.79 -0.86
N HIS A 73 -0.87 3.66 -0.49
CA HIS A 73 -0.19 2.52 0.07
C HIS A 73 0.85 1.94 -0.91
N GLU A 74 0.46 1.71 -2.17
CA GLU A 74 1.38 1.22 -3.21
C GLU A 74 2.54 2.20 -3.48
N CYS A 75 2.25 3.50 -3.52
CA CYS A 75 3.28 4.53 -3.60
C CYS A 75 4.18 4.55 -2.35
N GLY A 76 3.66 4.20 -1.18
CA GLY A 76 4.43 4.00 0.03
C GLY A 76 5.48 2.89 -0.12
N HIS A 77 5.14 1.81 -0.81
CA HIS A 77 6.11 0.76 -1.14
C HIS A 77 7.21 1.25 -2.09
N ILE A 78 6.86 2.11 -3.04
CA ILE A 78 7.86 2.72 -3.95
C ILE A 78 8.78 3.65 -3.17
N LEU A 79 8.22 4.55 -2.37
CA LEU A 79 8.95 5.50 -1.53
C LEU A 79 9.99 4.80 -0.64
N ALA A 80 9.58 3.72 0.02
CA ALA A 80 10.42 2.94 0.91
C ALA A 80 11.28 1.86 0.19
N LYS A 81 11.23 1.79 -1.14
CA LYS A 81 11.95 0.81 -1.98
C LYS A 81 11.67 -0.65 -1.62
N HIS A 82 10.46 -0.93 -1.12
CA HIS A 82 10.09 -2.27 -0.66
C HIS A 82 10.07 -3.30 -1.79
N THR A 83 9.79 -2.90 -3.04
CA THR A 83 9.74 -3.81 -4.20
C THR A 83 11.06 -4.55 -4.40
N LEU A 84 12.20 -3.85 -4.32
CA LEU A 84 13.53 -4.45 -4.44
C LEU A 84 13.79 -5.47 -3.32
N TYR A 85 13.58 -5.05 -2.08
CA TYR A 85 13.84 -5.91 -0.93
C TYR A 85 12.88 -7.11 -0.87
N ARG A 86 11.64 -6.94 -1.33
CA ARG A 86 10.65 -8.01 -1.41
C ARG A 86 11.09 -9.11 -2.39
N GLU A 87 11.53 -8.76 -3.59
CA GLU A 87 12.04 -9.72 -4.57
C GLU A 87 13.24 -10.50 -4.03
N MET A 88 14.18 -9.79 -3.39
CA MET A 88 15.31 -10.42 -2.72
C MET A 88 14.87 -11.37 -1.60
N ALA A 89 13.94 -10.95 -0.75
CA ALA A 89 13.45 -11.73 0.37
C ALA A 89 12.72 -13.00 -0.09
N VAL A 90 11.81 -12.91 -1.05
CA VAL A 90 11.10 -14.07 -1.62
C VAL A 90 12.09 -15.06 -2.22
N THR A 91 13.09 -14.57 -2.95
CA THR A 91 14.14 -15.41 -3.55
C THR A 91 14.95 -16.13 -2.47
N LEU A 92 15.35 -15.44 -1.41
CA LEU A 92 16.09 -16.02 -0.30
C LEU A 92 15.28 -17.05 0.50
N ILE A 93 13.99 -16.78 0.73
CA ILE A 93 13.08 -17.73 1.41
C ILE A 93 12.97 -19.00 0.60
N ARG A 94 12.71 -18.90 -0.71
CA ARG A 94 12.60 -20.07 -1.60
C ARG A 94 13.92 -20.85 -1.70
N ALA A 95 15.04 -20.17 -1.87
CA ALA A 95 16.36 -20.79 -1.91
C ALA A 95 16.73 -21.47 -0.58
N GLY A 96 16.43 -20.81 0.55
CA GLY A 96 16.68 -21.34 1.89
C GLY A 96 15.83 -22.57 2.18
N SER A 97 14.57 -22.59 1.77
CA SER A 97 13.67 -23.76 1.91
C SER A 97 14.20 -24.96 1.09
N ALA A 98 14.68 -24.73 -0.13
CA ALA A 98 15.25 -25.78 -0.98
C ALA A 98 16.60 -26.32 -0.42
N ALA A 99 17.47 -25.43 0.05
CA ALA A 99 18.77 -25.79 0.58
C ALA A 99 18.71 -26.50 1.94
N SER A 100 17.69 -26.20 2.77
CA SER A 100 17.55 -26.78 4.11
C SER A 100 17.14 -28.25 4.13
N ALA A 101 16.59 -28.78 3.03
CA ALA A 101 16.12 -30.15 2.94
C ALA A 101 17.24 -31.21 3.12
N GLY A 102 18.50 -30.85 2.92
CA GLY A 102 19.66 -31.74 3.12
C GLY A 102 20.78 -31.16 3.99
N ALA A 103 20.55 -30.00 4.61
CA ALA A 103 21.61 -29.31 5.35
C ALA A 103 21.80 -29.87 6.78
N PRO A 104 23.02 -29.80 7.36
CA PRO A 104 23.24 -30.05 8.78
C PRO A 104 22.36 -29.17 9.66
N VAL A 105 22.06 -29.62 10.88
CA VAL A 105 21.14 -28.93 11.84
C VAL A 105 21.49 -27.46 12.01
N LEU A 106 22.76 -27.10 12.04
CA LEU A 106 23.22 -25.71 12.16
C LEU A 106 22.83 -24.85 10.94
N GLY A 107 22.89 -25.41 9.74
CA GLY A 107 22.46 -24.74 8.50
C GLY A 107 20.97 -24.54 8.46
N GLN A 108 20.17 -25.48 8.97
CA GLN A 108 18.71 -25.35 9.09
C GLN A 108 18.32 -24.26 10.11
N LEU A 109 19.02 -24.16 11.23
CA LEU A 109 18.78 -23.11 12.24
C LEU A 109 19.12 -21.72 11.68
N ALA A 110 20.25 -21.57 10.99
CA ALA A 110 20.61 -20.31 10.34
C ALA A 110 19.59 -19.91 9.27
N SER A 111 19.13 -20.83 8.45
CA SER A 111 18.08 -20.60 7.44
C SER A 111 16.77 -20.12 8.07
N ARG A 112 16.34 -20.72 9.19
CA ARG A 112 15.13 -20.30 9.93
C ARG A 112 15.26 -18.90 10.52
N ALA A 113 16.42 -18.54 11.06
CA ALA A 113 16.66 -17.21 11.61
C ALA A 113 16.58 -16.14 10.51
N VAL A 114 17.16 -16.38 9.33
CA VAL A 114 17.07 -15.48 8.17
C VAL A 114 15.62 -15.37 7.69
N GLN A 115 14.90 -16.48 7.57
CA GLN A 115 13.49 -16.47 7.17
C GLN A 115 12.65 -15.69 8.16
N GLY A 116 12.80 -15.86 9.46
CA GLY A 116 12.09 -15.10 10.49
C GLY A 116 12.35 -13.59 10.37
N ALA A 117 13.60 -13.19 10.19
CA ALA A 117 13.95 -11.80 10.00
C ALA A 117 13.32 -11.19 8.73
N LEU A 118 13.27 -11.94 7.62
CA LEU A 118 12.63 -11.51 6.39
C LEU A 118 11.11 -11.39 6.56
N LEU A 119 10.47 -12.33 7.25
CA LEU A 119 9.04 -12.28 7.52
C LEU A 119 8.66 -11.12 8.44
N ASP A 120 9.49 -10.81 9.44
CA ASP A 120 9.33 -9.62 10.27
C ASP A 120 9.48 -8.33 9.47
N TRP A 121 10.46 -8.30 8.55
CA TRP A 121 10.61 -7.19 7.63
C TRP A 121 9.35 -7.01 6.74
N PHE A 122 8.77 -8.09 6.21
CA PHE A 122 7.53 -8.02 5.44
C PHE A 122 6.39 -7.39 6.24
N ARG A 123 6.19 -7.82 7.49
CA ARG A 123 5.19 -7.22 8.38
C ARG A 123 5.40 -5.71 8.54
N LYS A 124 6.62 -5.30 8.80
CA LYS A 124 6.98 -3.88 8.98
C LYS A 124 6.85 -3.06 7.71
N SER A 125 7.11 -3.66 6.54
CA SER A 125 6.95 -2.99 5.25
C SER A 125 5.50 -2.63 4.95
N GLU A 126 4.54 -3.52 5.26
CA GLU A 126 3.11 -3.22 5.14
C GLU A 126 2.70 -2.07 6.05
N LEU A 127 3.11 -2.10 7.33
CA LEU A 127 2.82 -1.01 8.26
C LEU A 127 3.45 0.32 7.85
N THR A 128 4.61 0.29 7.21
CA THR A 128 5.25 1.50 6.68
C THR A 128 4.47 2.08 5.51
N ALA A 129 4.02 1.26 4.58
CA ALA A 129 3.20 1.66 3.46
C ALA A 129 1.83 2.21 3.91
N ASP A 130 1.20 1.54 4.88
CA ASP A 130 -0.04 2.01 5.51
C ASP A 130 0.12 3.39 6.16
N ARG A 131 1.21 3.60 6.90
CA ARG A 131 1.50 4.90 7.53
C ARG A 131 1.73 5.99 6.51
N ALA A 132 2.38 5.69 5.39
CA ALA A 132 2.54 6.63 4.28
C ALA A 132 1.17 7.02 3.70
N ALA A 133 0.29 6.05 3.46
CA ALA A 133 -1.07 6.31 3.00
C ALA A 133 -1.86 7.18 3.99
N VAL A 134 -1.86 6.84 5.28
CA VAL A 134 -2.56 7.60 6.33
C VAL A 134 -1.99 9.02 6.48
N ALA A 135 -0.69 9.20 6.32
CA ALA A 135 -0.06 10.52 6.33
C ALA A 135 -0.54 11.38 5.14
N PHE A 136 -0.61 10.80 3.94
CA PHE A 136 -1.15 11.47 2.76
C PHE A 136 -2.63 11.84 2.93
N LEU A 137 -3.44 10.90 3.41
CA LEU A 137 -4.90 11.06 3.63
C LEU A 137 -5.23 11.94 4.85
N ARG A 138 -4.25 12.25 5.69
CA ARG A 138 -4.38 13.01 6.94
C ARG A 138 -5.27 12.38 8.01
N GLY A 139 -5.54 11.09 7.89
CA GLY A 139 -6.32 10.31 8.84
C GLY A 139 -6.39 8.84 8.45
N PRO A 140 -6.68 7.95 9.41
CA PRO A 140 -6.71 6.51 9.17
C PRO A 140 -8.02 6.03 8.53
N GLU A 141 -9.11 6.82 8.60
CA GLU A 141 -10.47 6.37 8.37
C GLU A 141 -10.68 5.79 6.96
N THR A 142 -10.16 6.48 5.94
CA THR A 142 -10.32 6.02 4.54
C THR A 142 -9.53 4.74 4.28
N MET A 143 -8.29 4.65 4.82
CA MET A 143 -7.48 3.44 4.69
C MET A 143 -8.10 2.27 5.47
N GLN A 144 -8.69 2.52 6.62
CA GLN A 144 -9.41 1.50 7.39
C GLN A 144 -10.61 0.98 6.62
N ARG A 145 -11.44 1.86 6.05
CA ARG A 145 -12.57 1.44 5.20
C ARG A 145 -12.12 0.61 4.00
N ALA A 146 -11.05 1.03 3.32
CA ALA A 146 -10.47 0.26 2.22
C ALA A 146 -10.07 -1.15 2.66
N LEU A 147 -9.40 -1.28 3.81
CA LEU A 147 -9.03 -2.58 4.36
C LEU A 147 -10.25 -3.43 4.71
N PHE A 148 -11.33 -2.86 5.26
CA PHE A 148 -12.58 -3.60 5.54
C PHE A 148 -13.19 -4.16 4.25
N HIS A 149 -13.28 -3.37 3.19
CA HIS A 149 -13.82 -3.83 1.92
C HIS A 149 -12.93 -4.88 1.24
N ILE A 150 -11.60 -4.73 1.33
CA ILE A 150 -10.64 -5.73 0.82
C ILE A 150 -10.75 -7.07 1.57
N ILE A 151 -11.08 -7.06 2.87
CA ILE A 151 -11.35 -8.27 3.64
C ILE A 151 -12.65 -8.95 3.20
N GLY A 152 -13.55 -8.22 2.55
CA GLY A 152 -14.84 -8.72 2.07
C GLY A 152 -16.05 -8.18 2.83
N VAL A 153 -15.91 -7.08 3.57
CA VAL A 153 -17.07 -6.37 4.16
C VAL A 153 -17.83 -5.66 3.04
N PRO A 154 -19.11 -5.96 2.80
CA PRO A 154 -19.86 -5.32 1.74
C PRO A 154 -20.12 -3.84 2.01
N LYS A 155 -20.10 -3.01 0.98
CA LYS A 155 -20.38 -1.56 1.05
C LYS A 155 -21.76 -1.23 1.66
N TRP A 156 -22.73 -2.15 1.55
CA TRP A 156 -24.09 -1.97 2.05
C TRP A 156 -24.26 -2.31 3.54
N MET A 157 -23.18 -2.75 4.22
CA MET A 157 -23.17 -3.16 5.63
C MET A 157 -22.41 -2.14 6.53
N PRO A 158 -22.63 -0.83 6.41
CA PRO A 158 -21.97 0.15 7.26
C PRO A 158 -22.51 0.03 8.70
N GLY A 159 -21.63 0.07 9.68
CA GLY A 159 -21.99 0.12 11.11
C GLY A 159 -22.26 -1.22 11.78
N GLU A 160 -22.20 -2.33 11.06
CA GLU A 160 -22.30 -3.69 11.66
C GLU A 160 -20.95 -4.17 12.22
N ILE A 161 -19.88 -3.48 11.89
CA ILE A 161 -18.52 -3.78 12.35
C ILE A 161 -18.10 -2.70 13.34
N SER A 162 -17.79 -3.11 14.58
CA SER A 162 -17.30 -2.18 15.59
C SER A 162 -15.77 -2.20 15.65
N ASP A 163 -15.18 -1.02 15.84
CA ASP A 163 -13.72 -0.88 16.06
C ASP A 163 -13.27 -1.68 17.29
N ASP A 164 -14.12 -1.79 18.32
CA ASP A 164 -13.85 -2.56 19.53
C ASP A 164 -13.81 -4.06 19.25
N GLY A 165 -14.76 -4.58 18.47
CA GLY A 165 -14.75 -6.01 18.07
C GLY A 165 -13.51 -6.37 17.24
N PHE A 166 -13.04 -5.46 16.40
CA PHE A 166 -11.77 -5.62 15.69
C PHE A 166 -10.56 -5.58 16.62
N ALA A 167 -10.55 -4.69 17.60
CA ALA A 167 -9.49 -4.60 18.59
C ALA A 167 -9.41 -5.87 19.45
N GLU A 168 -10.55 -6.42 19.84
CA GLU A 168 -10.63 -7.70 20.55
C GLU A 168 -10.08 -8.85 19.70
N GLN A 169 -10.54 -8.97 18.45
CA GLN A 169 -10.03 -9.97 17.51
C GLN A 169 -8.52 -9.82 17.30
N ALA A 170 -8.01 -8.59 17.13
CA ALA A 170 -6.59 -8.34 16.98
C ALA A 170 -5.78 -8.74 18.22
N THR A 171 -6.34 -8.57 19.43
CA THR A 171 -5.69 -8.95 20.69
C THR A 171 -5.57 -10.47 20.83
N GLU A 172 -6.51 -11.24 20.31
CA GLU A 172 -6.40 -12.69 20.27
C GLU A 172 -5.15 -13.15 19.48
N PHE A 173 -4.78 -12.39 18.49
CA PHE A 173 -3.58 -12.65 17.69
C PHE A 173 -2.27 -12.36 18.45
N ASP A 174 -2.25 -11.50 19.47
CA ASP A 174 -1.06 -11.25 20.27
C ASP A 174 -0.62 -12.48 21.08
N ASN A 175 -1.56 -13.39 21.36
CA ASN A 175 -1.30 -14.65 22.03
C ASN A 175 -0.80 -15.75 21.09
N ILE A 176 -0.72 -15.48 19.78
CA ILE A 176 -0.20 -16.42 18.80
C ILE A 176 1.33 -16.38 18.83
N THR A 177 1.95 -17.52 19.08
CA THR A 177 3.42 -17.64 19.09
C THR A 177 4.03 -17.20 17.76
N GLU A 178 5.23 -16.58 17.78
CA GLU A 178 5.97 -16.16 16.59
C GLU A 178 6.05 -17.26 15.53
N THR A 179 6.27 -18.51 15.93
CA THR A 179 6.33 -19.66 15.02
C THR A 179 5.02 -19.92 14.26
N ARG A 180 3.87 -19.61 14.86
CA ARG A 180 2.56 -19.74 14.18
C ARG A 180 2.36 -18.60 13.20
N TRP A 181 2.78 -17.40 13.56
CA TRP A 181 2.79 -16.23 12.70
C TRP A 181 3.66 -16.43 11.48
N ASP A 182 4.90 -16.87 11.66
CA ASP A 182 5.82 -17.11 10.56
C ASP A 182 5.28 -18.16 9.59
N ARG A 183 4.64 -19.21 10.09
CA ARG A 183 3.97 -20.22 9.25
C ARG A 183 2.79 -19.65 8.47
N PHE A 184 1.97 -18.84 9.11
CA PHE A 184 0.84 -18.19 8.44
C PHE A 184 1.33 -17.25 7.33
N LEU A 185 2.28 -16.40 7.62
CA LEU A 185 2.82 -15.43 6.69
C LEU A 185 3.54 -16.12 5.52
N SER A 186 4.35 -17.14 5.79
CA SER A 186 5.00 -17.93 4.74
C SER A 186 3.98 -18.54 3.79
N ARG A 187 2.92 -19.16 4.32
CA ARG A 187 1.85 -19.75 3.50
C ARG A 187 1.10 -18.69 2.69
N SER A 188 0.84 -17.53 3.27
CA SER A 188 0.18 -16.42 2.57
C SER A 188 1.02 -15.91 1.40
N LEU A 189 2.33 -15.77 1.60
CA LEU A 189 3.27 -15.35 0.56
C LEU A 189 3.45 -16.44 -0.53
N GLU A 190 3.50 -17.71 -0.12
CA GLU A 190 3.53 -18.86 -1.05
C GLU A 190 2.25 -18.95 -1.89
N ALA A 191 1.09 -18.61 -1.29
CA ALA A 191 -0.20 -18.51 -1.97
C ALA A 191 -0.35 -17.25 -2.84
N GLY A 192 0.67 -16.39 -2.90
CA GLY A 192 0.66 -15.18 -3.72
C GLY A 192 -0.01 -13.97 -3.09
N SER A 193 -0.33 -14.01 -1.79
CA SER A 193 -0.84 -12.83 -1.09
C SER A 193 0.22 -11.73 -1.10
N THR A 194 -0.16 -10.56 -1.61
CA THR A 194 0.73 -9.39 -1.69
C THR A 194 0.69 -8.56 -0.42
N HIS A 195 -0.46 -8.50 0.25
CA HIS A 195 -0.72 -7.64 1.42
C HIS A 195 -1.41 -8.41 2.55
N PRO A 196 -0.68 -9.27 3.26
CA PRO A 196 -1.24 -10.10 4.33
C PRO A 196 -1.63 -9.28 5.58
N MET A 197 -2.41 -9.91 6.46
CA MET A 197 -2.71 -9.45 7.83
C MET A 197 -3.54 -8.15 7.94
N PRO A 198 -4.65 -7.99 7.23
CA PRO A 198 -5.42 -6.75 7.28
C PRO A 198 -5.94 -6.41 8.69
N VAL A 199 -6.31 -7.39 9.51
CA VAL A 199 -6.79 -7.17 10.89
C VAL A 199 -5.72 -6.53 11.77
N ILE A 200 -4.47 -7.00 11.68
CA ILE A 200 -3.36 -6.41 12.42
C ILE A 200 -3.04 -5.02 11.89
N ARG A 201 -3.05 -4.84 10.57
CA ARG A 201 -2.85 -3.55 9.93
C ARG A 201 -3.86 -2.52 10.45
N LEU A 202 -5.14 -2.88 10.54
CA LEU A 202 -6.20 -2.03 11.11
C LEU A 202 -5.89 -1.60 12.54
N ARG A 203 -5.53 -2.55 13.42
CA ARG A 203 -5.14 -2.24 14.79
C ARG A 203 -3.94 -1.29 14.87
N GLU A 204 -2.90 -1.60 14.14
CA GLU A 204 -1.66 -0.81 14.14
C GLU A 204 -1.90 0.61 13.60
N LEU A 205 -2.74 0.77 12.57
CA LEU A 205 -3.13 2.08 12.06
C LEU A 205 -3.90 2.89 13.10
N SER A 206 -4.88 2.28 13.77
CA SER A 206 -5.66 2.93 14.84
C SER A 206 -4.77 3.37 16.00
N SER A 207 -3.84 2.53 16.41
CA SER A 207 -2.88 2.84 17.47
C SER A 207 -1.94 3.96 17.08
N TRP A 208 -1.36 3.89 15.86
CA TRP A 208 -0.42 4.89 15.38
C TRP A 208 -1.07 6.25 15.18
N ALA A 209 -2.30 6.31 14.67
CA ALA A 209 -3.03 7.57 14.50
C ALA A 209 -3.30 8.32 15.83
N LYS A 210 -3.32 7.61 16.95
CA LYS A 210 -3.42 8.19 18.29
C LYS A 210 -2.06 8.65 18.86
N SER A 211 -0.96 8.27 18.23
CA SER A 211 0.40 8.48 18.74
C SER A 211 0.85 9.96 18.67
N PRO A 212 1.78 10.38 19.53
CA PRO A 212 2.40 11.70 19.45
C PRO A 212 3.13 11.92 18.10
N GLN A 213 3.72 10.87 17.54
CA GLN A 213 4.44 10.92 16.27
C GLN A 213 3.51 11.30 15.11
N PHE A 214 2.33 10.68 15.03
CA PHE A 214 1.34 11.06 14.01
C PHE A 214 0.87 12.50 14.19
N LYS A 215 0.58 12.92 15.43
CA LYS A 215 0.17 14.30 15.73
C LYS A 215 1.25 15.32 15.32
N GLN A 216 2.52 14.99 15.55
CA GLN A 216 3.64 15.84 15.14
C GLN A 216 3.75 15.91 13.62
N LEU A 217 3.63 14.78 12.92
CA LEU A 217 3.64 14.72 11.46
C LEU A 217 2.53 15.59 10.85
N MET A 218 1.33 15.50 11.41
CA MET A 218 0.19 16.30 10.93
C MET A 218 0.38 17.81 11.18
N LYS A 219 1.05 18.22 12.24
CA LYS A 219 1.41 19.63 12.48
C LYS A 219 2.40 20.13 11.44
N ILE A 220 3.52 19.43 11.25
CA ILE A 220 4.54 19.80 10.24
C ILE A 220 3.88 19.95 8.86
N SER A 221 3.09 18.98 8.43
CA SER A 221 2.42 19.04 7.14
C SER A 221 1.32 20.11 7.03
N ALA A 222 0.86 20.67 8.16
CA ALA A 222 -0.07 21.81 8.16
C ALA A 222 0.68 23.14 7.99
N ASP A 223 1.86 23.25 8.60
CA ASP A 223 2.71 24.44 8.53
C ASP A 223 3.43 24.57 7.16
N GLU A 224 3.73 23.44 6.52
CA GLU A 224 4.39 23.37 5.22
C GLU A 224 3.40 23.43 4.04
N ARG A 225 2.11 23.71 4.25
CA ARG A 225 1.19 23.88 3.13
C ARG A 225 1.67 25.03 2.26
N PRO A 226 2.21 24.77 1.07
CA PRO A 226 2.31 25.82 0.10
C PRO A 226 0.88 26.25 -0.21
N ASP A 227 0.69 27.53 -0.32
CA ASP A 227 -0.52 28.21 -0.76
C ASP A 227 -1.34 27.35 -1.75
N ASP A 228 -2.67 27.35 -1.64
CA ASP A 228 -3.61 26.51 -2.43
C ASP A 228 -3.49 26.73 -3.94
N GLY A 229 -2.31 26.47 -4.49
CA GLY A 229 -2.05 26.57 -5.92
C GLY A 229 -3.01 25.69 -6.71
N ALA A 230 -3.69 26.28 -7.70
CA ALA A 230 -4.63 25.58 -8.55
C ALA A 230 -4.01 24.31 -9.14
N ALA A 231 -4.76 23.21 -9.14
CA ALA A 231 -4.38 21.98 -9.82
C ALA A 231 -4.85 22.01 -11.28
N CYS A 232 -4.08 21.41 -12.17
CA CYS A 232 -4.48 21.24 -13.56
C CYS A 232 -5.74 20.38 -13.66
N ALA A 233 -6.77 20.88 -14.29
CA ALA A 233 -8.03 20.15 -14.46
C ALA A 233 -7.87 18.84 -15.26
N HIS A 234 -6.80 18.71 -16.05
CA HIS A 234 -6.57 17.54 -16.89
C HIS A 234 -5.68 16.48 -16.24
N CYS A 235 -4.53 16.87 -15.64
CA CYS A 235 -3.58 15.90 -15.07
C CYS A 235 -3.49 15.96 -13.55
N MET A 236 -4.25 16.87 -12.92
CA MET A 236 -4.32 17.07 -11.47
C MET A 236 -3.01 17.47 -10.79
N ARG A 237 -1.94 17.67 -11.55
CA ARG A 237 -0.68 18.18 -11.01
C ARG A 237 -0.79 19.68 -10.73
N ARG A 238 -0.03 20.12 -9.76
CA ARG A 238 0.04 21.52 -9.35
C ARG A 238 0.43 22.42 -10.51
N LEU A 239 -0.28 23.54 -10.65
CA LEU A 239 0.02 24.56 -11.65
C LEU A 239 0.98 25.60 -11.07
N VAL A 240 1.88 26.08 -11.92
CA VAL A 240 2.63 27.29 -11.62
C VAL A 240 1.74 28.48 -12.04
N PRO A 241 1.39 29.41 -11.13
CA PRO A 241 0.37 30.46 -11.37
C PRO A 241 0.64 31.37 -12.58
N GLU A 242 1.90 31.48 -12.99
CA GLU A 242 2.35 32.38 -14.06
C GLU A 242 2.29 31.76 -15.47
N TRP A 243 1.94 30.48 -15.57
CA TRP A 243 1.98 29.75 -16.83
C TRP A 243 0.60 29.67 -17.48
N ARG A 244 0.55 29.86 -18.81
CA ARG A 244 -0.68 29.71 -19.59
C ARG A 244 -1.04 28.26 -19.94
N PHE A 245 -0.11 27.35 -19.74
CA PHE A 245 -0.25 25.93 -20.03
C PHE A 245 0.33 25.13 -18.87
N CYS A 246 -0.30 24.00 -18.56
CA CYS A 246 0.23 23.08 -17.57
C CYS A 246 1.60 22.56 -18.00
N GLN A 247 2.62 22.75 -17.17
CA GLN A 247 4.01 22.31 -17.43
C GLN A 247 4.17 20.80 -17.55
N HIS A 248 3.17 20.02 -17.09
CA HIS A 248 3.23 18.57 -17.09
C HIS A 248 2.51 17.91 -18.26
N CYS A 249 1.37 18.46 -18.70
CA CYS A 249 0.56 17.85 -19.75
C CYS A 249 0.25 18.78 -20.92
N GLY A 250 0.68 20.03 -20.87
CA GLY A 250 0.46 21.02 -21.93
C GLY A 250 -0.98 21.55 -22.06
N THR A 251 -1.91 21.16 -21.14
CA THR A 251 -3.29 21.65 -21.17
C THR A 251 -3.32 23.15 -20.88
N PRO A 252 -4.10 23.96 -21.65
CA PRO A 252 -4.29 25.37 -21.34
C PRO A 252 -4.89 25.56 -19.94
N ILE A 253 -4.37 26.53 -19.20
CA ILE A 253 -4.90 26.95 -17.90
C ILE A 253 -5.88 28.09 -18.17
N PRO A 254 -7.12 27.99 -17.65
CA PRO A 254 -8.15 29.01 -17.86
C PRO A 254 -7.80 30.38 -17.27
#